data_ca2ec2ee79dfe209154c2a61b08e9f74
#
_entry.id   ca2ec2ee79dfe209154c2a61b08e9f74
#
_cell.length_a   1.000
_cell.length_b   1.000
_cell.length_c   1.000
_cell.angle_alpha   90.00
_cell.angle_beta   90.00
_cell.angle_gamma   90.00
#
_symmetry.space_group_name_H-M   'P 1'
#
loop_
_entity.id
_entity.type
_entity.pdbx_description
1 polymer ?
#
loop_
_entity_poly.entity_id
_entity_poly.type
_entity_poly.pdbx_seq_one_letter_code
_entity_poly.pdbx_strand_id
1 'polypeptide(L)'
;MKSEKVVVLVGMPGAGKSYCVDHLTARGIPKVYFGGITVDEVKRRGLEVNEKNEKMIREEMRRVEGPGVMAYRMIAKLEEYFKQGRSVVVADGLYSWTEYKIFKERFGDNALIIAIAAPRAVRHARLAHRPIRPFSEAEVTAREYAEIEGIEKGGPIANADHTIVNDTTPEAMLAKLDAILQEAGFSSPTTI
;
A
#
# COMPACT_ATOMS: atom_id res chain seq x y z
N MET A 1 22.78 4.08 14.84
CA MET A 1 21.43 3.44 14.82
C MET A 1 21.17 3.00 13.39
N LYS A 2 20.64 1.79 13.16
CA LYS A 2 20.21 1.39 11.80
C LYS A 2 19.07 2.31 11.38
N SER A 3 19.10 2.82 10.14
CA SER A 3 18.07 3.68 9.60
C SER A 3 16.76 2.88 9.48
N GLU A 4 15.67 3.37 10.06
CA GLU A 4 14.30 2.80 9.94
C GLU A 4 13.69 3.27 8.63
N LYS A 5 13.79 2.47 7.58
CA LYS A 5 13.32 2.84 6.23
C LYS A 5 12.03 2.12 5.85
N VAL A 6 11.08 2.85 5.28
CA VAL A 6 9.81 2.30 4.82
C VAL A 6 9.65 2.55 3.32
N VAL A 7 9.47 1.48 2.54
CA VAL A 7 9.05 1.57 1.14
C VAL A 7 7.53 1.54 1.10
N VAL A 8 6.91 2.64 0.73
CA VAL A 8 5.45 2.76 0.68
C VAL A 8 4.99 2.66 -0.77
N LEU A 9 4.18 1.65 -1.08
CA LEU A 9 3.64 1.47 -2.43
C LEU A 9 2.20 1.96 -2.49
N VAL A 10 1.94 2.96 -3.32
CA VAL A 10 0.61 3.55 -3.53
C VAL A 10 0.14 3.37 -4.97
N GLY A 11 -1.14 3.53 -5.24
CA GLY A 11 -1.71 3.45 -6.59
C GLY A 11 -3.15 2.96 -6.58
N MET A 12 -3.86 3.28 -7.64
CA MET A 12 -5.26 2.88 -7.82
C MET A 12 -5.41 1.36 -7.97
N PRO A 13 -6.60 0.79 -7.72
CA PRO A 13 -6.88 -0.62 -7.99
C PRO A 13 -6.49 -1.02 -9.42
N GLY A 14 -5.86 -2.19 -9.59
CA GLY A 14 -5.42 -2.67 -10.90
C GLY A 14 -4.11 -2.06 -11.43
N ALA A 15 -3.50 -1.11 -10.71
CA ALA A 15 -2.24 -0.48 -11.14
C ALA A 15 -1.03 -1.44 -11.15
N GLY A 16 -1.08 -2.55 -10.41
CA GLY A 16 0.02 -3.54 -10.38
C GLY A 16 0.89 -3.52 -9.12
N LYS A 17 0.46 -2.82 -8.06
CA LYS A 17 1.20 -2.76 -6.78
C LYS A 17 1.63 -4.12 -6.23
N SER A 18 0.75 -5.13 -6.31
CA SER A 18 1.02 -6.46 -5.77
C SER A 18 2.28 -7.09 -6.35
N TYR A 19 2.56 -6.90 -7.63
CA TYR A 19 3.81 -7.39 -8.25
C TYR A 19 5.05 -6.78 -7.60
N CYS A 20 5.01 -5.47 -7.30
CA CYS A 20 6.11 -4.78 -6.61
C CYS A 20 6.26 -5.28 -5.17
N VAL A 21 5.15 -5.46 -4.45
CA VAL A 21 5.16 -5.99 -3.07
C VAL A 21 5.73 -7.40 -3.05
N ASP A 22 5.26 -8.27 -3.94
CA ASP A 22 5.70 -9.68 -4.00
C ASP A 22 7.19 -9.78 -4.39
N HIS A 23 7.66 -8.93 -5.30
CA HIS A 23 9.07 -8.82 -5.67
C HIS A 23 9.96 -8.46 -4.46
N LEU A 24 9.55 -7.47 -3.66
CA LEU A 24 10.30 -7.06 -2.48
C LEU A 24 10.26 -8.11 -1.36
N THR A 25 9.10 -8.74 -1.16
CA THR A 25 8.96 -9.80 -0.14
C THR A 25 9.73 -11.07 -0.50
N ALA A 26 9.79 -11.44 -1.78
CA ALA A 26 10.62 -12.55 -2.27
C ALA A 26 12.12 -12.33 -1.98
N ARG A 27 12.56 -11.09 -1.82
CA ARG A 27 13.92 -10.69 -1.44
C ARG A 27 14.11 -10.58 0.08
N GLY A 28 13.16 -11.06 0.88
CA GLY A 28 13.24 -11.12 2.34
C GLY A 28 12.91 -9.79 3.05
N ILE A 29 12.38 -8.80 2.34
CA ILE A 29 11.91 -7.56 2.98
C ILE A 29 10.51 -7.82 3.56
N PRO A 30 10.30 -7.66 4.87
CA PRO A 30 8.98 -7.85 5.45
C PRO A 30 7.99 -6.81 4.97
N LYS A 31 6.71 -7.18 4.93
CA LYS A 31 5.63 -6.26 4.56
C LYS A 31 4.60 -6.10 5.67
N VAL A 32 4.01 -4.92 5.74
CA VAL A 32 2.76 -4.67 6.47
C VAL A 32 1.70 -4.25 5.46
N TYR A 33 0.57 -4.96 5.45
CA TYR A 33 -0.53 -4.71 4.53
C TYR A 33 -1.63 -3.88 5.22
N PHE A 34 -1.99 -2.75 4.65
CA PHE A 34 -3.02 -1.85 5.21
C PHE A 34 -4.38 -2.55 5.37
N GLY A 35 -4.80 -3.30 4.36
CA GLY A 35 -6.03 -4.07 4.43
C GLY A 35 -6.01 -5.12 5.54
N GLY A 36 -4.82 -5.65 5.87
CA GLY A 36 -4.63 -6.61 6.96
C GLY A 36 -5.05 -6.08 8.31
N ILE A 37 -4.88 -4.79 8.57
CA ILE A 37 -5.32 -4.14 9.81
C ILE A 37 -6.83 -4.31 10.02
N THR A 38 -7.60 -4.09 8.95
CA THR A 38 -9.06 -4.29 8.99
C THR A 38 -9.42 -5.77 9.16
N VAL A 39 -8.76 -6.66 8.40
CA VAL A 39 -8.97 -8.12 8.48
C VAL A 39 -8.66 -8.64 9.88
N ASP A 40 -7.58 -8.20 10.50
CA ASP A 40 -7.20 -8.58 11.87
C ASP A 40 -8.30 -8.16 12.87
N GLU A 41 -8.85 -6.95 12.71
CA GLU A 41 -9.93 -6.47 13.57
C GLU A 41 -11.24 -7.22 13.34
N VAL A 42 -11.60 -7.55 12.09
CA VAL A 42 -12.75 -8.41 11.75
C VAL A 42 -12.63 -9.77 12.45
N LYS A 43 -11.45 -10.40 12.36
CA LYS A 43 -11.16 -11.68 13.03
C LYS A 43 -11.21 -11.55 14.55
N ARG A 44 -10.62 -10.50 15.12
CA ARG A 44 -10.63 -10.23 16.57
C ARG A 44 -12.05 -10.14 17.14
N ARG A 45 -13.00 -9.63 16.33
CA ARG A 45 -14.43 -9.55 16.70
C ARG A 45 -15.21 -10.83 16.41
N GLY A 46 -14.58 -11.89 15.90
CA GLY A 46 -15.24 -13.14 15.55
C GLY A 46 -16.17 -13.04 14.34
N LEU A 47 -15.97 -12.02 13.48
CA LEU A 47 -16.77 -11.83 12.29
C LEU A 47 -16.17 -12.57 11.09
N GLU A 48 -17.02 -12.94 10.13
CA GLU A 48 -16.57 -13.49 8.86
C GLU A 48 -15.78 -12.45 8.04
N VAL A 49 -14.66 -12.86 7.45
CA VAL A 49 -13.85 -11.99 6.58
C VAL A 49 -14.50 -11.88 5.20
N ASN A 50 -15.26 -10.81 5.01
CA ASN A 50 -15.90 -10.46 3.74
C ASN A 50 -15.95 -8.93 3.58
N GLU A 51 -16.21 -8.46 2.35
CA GLU A 51 -16.19 -7.02 2.02
C GLU A 51 -17.17 -6.19 2.89
N LYS A 52 -18.34 -6.76 3.22
CA LYS A 52 -19.34 -6.08 4.07
C LYS A 52 -18.79 -5.80 5.46
N ASN A 53 -18.21 -6.82 6.10
CA ASN A 53 -17.67 -6.70 7.45
C ASN A 53 -16.39 -5.86 7.46
N GLU A 54 -15.52 -6.03 6.46
CA GLU A 54 -14.32 -5.21 6.32
C GLU A 54 -14.66 -3.71 6.14
N LYS A 55 -15.67 -3.40 5.30
CA LYS A 55 -16.15 -2.03 5.12
C LYS A 55 -16.71 -1.46 6.43
N MET A 56 -17.60 -2.19 7.08
CA MET A 56 -18.21 -1.78 8.35
C MET A 56 -17.15 -1.47 9.42
N ILE A 57 -16.19 -2.39 9.61
CA ILE A 57 -15.12 -2.24 10.60
C ILE A 57 -14.22 -1.04 10.25
N ARG A 58 -13.83 -0.88 9.00
CA ARG A 58 -12.99 0.22 8.54
C ARG A 58 -13.65 1.59 8.76
N GLU A 59 -14.95 1.69 8.49
CA GLU A 59 -15.72 2.91 8.71
C GLU A 59 -15.89 3.20 10.21
N GLU A 60 -16.19 2.17 11.00
CA GLU A 60 -16.30 2.30 12.45
C GLU A 60 -14.99 2.74 13.10
N MET A 61 -13.87 2.09 12.75
CA MET A 61 -12.56 2.46 13.27
C MET A 61 -12.23 3.94 13.00
N ARG A 62 -12.47 4.41 11.78
CA ARG A 62 -12.27 5.83 11.44
C ARG A 62 -13.21 6.77 12.20
N ARG A 63 -14.45 6.37 12.39
CA ARG A 63 -15.43 7.15 13.15
C ARG A 63 -15.09 7.26 14.62
N VAL A 64 -14.62 6.18 15.24
CA VAL A 64 -14.36 6.10 16.70
C VAL A 64 -12.96 6.59 17.05
N GLU A 65 -11.95 6.19 16.30
CA GLU A 65 -10.54 6.45 16.58
C GLU A 65 -9.94 7.57 15.71
N GLY A 66 -10.73 8.12 14.78
CA GLY A 66 -10.33 9.19 13.88
C GLY A 66 -9.80 8.73 12.52
N PRO A 67 -9.70 9.66 11.55
CA PRO A 67 -9.36 9.35 10.16
C PRO A 67 -7.94 8.79 9.97
N GLY A 68 -7.05 9.00 10.93
CA GLY A 68 -5.66 8.51 10.90
C GLY A 68 -5.44 7.13 11.54
N VAL A 69 -6.47 6.49 12.09
CA VAL A 69 -6.35 5.23 12.85
C VAL A 69 -5.57 4.14 12.10
N MET A 70 -5.79 4.01 10.80
CA MET A 70 -5.11 3.00 9.99
C MET A 70 -3.61 3.28 9.87
N ALA A 71 -3.21 4.55 9.75
CA ALA A 71 -1.80 4.94 9.72
C ALA A 71 -1.12 4.66 11.06
N TYR A 72 -1.72 5.02 12.18
CA TYR A 72 -1.15 4.75 13.50
C TYR A 72 -0.96 3.26 13.77
N ARG A 73 -1.94 2.43 13.42
CA ARG A 73 -1.84 0.97 13.56
C ARG A 73 -0.80 0.36 12.61
N MET A 74 -0.67 0.91 11.40
CA MET A 74 0.38 0.53 10.46
C MET A 74 1.77 0.86 11.02
N ILE A 75 1.95 2.09 11.51
CA ILE A 75 3.21 2.54 12.09
C ILE A 75 3.62 1.64 13.25
N ALA A 76 2.71 1.29 14.15
CA ALA A 76 2.99 0.38 15.26
C ALA A 76 3.53 -0.99 14.76
N LYS A 77 2.91 -1.57 13.72
CA LYS A 77 3.39 -2.82 13.12
C LYS A 77 4.75 -2.68 12.42
N LEU A 78 5.03 -1.54 11.78
CA LEU A 78 6.34 -1.26 11.19
C LEU A 78 7.42 -1.17 12.27
N GLU A 79 7.13 -0.50 13.38
CA GLU A 79 8.04 -0.36 14.51
C GLU A 79 8.37 -1.71 15.18
N GLU A 80 7.44 -2.66 15.19
CA GLU A 80 7.72 -4.03 15.64
C GLU A 80 8.82 -4.70 14.80
N TYR A 81 8.79 -4.53 13.47
CA TYR A 81 9.86 -5.04 12.60
C TYR A 81 11.20 -4.33 12.84
N PHE A 82 11.20 -3.03 13.07
CA PHE A 82 12.43 -2.29 13.38
C PHE A 82 13.03 -2.73 14.72
N LYS A 83 12.20 -2.95 15.75
CA LYS A 83 12.64 -3.53 17.03
C LYS A 83 13.25 -4.94 16.88
N GLN A 84 12.81 -5.71 15.90
CA GLN A 84 13.38 -7.01 15.52
C GLN A 84 14.67 -6.88 14.69
N GLY A 85 15.19 -5.66 14.49
CA GLY A 85 16.43 -5.40 13.78
C GLY A 85 16.30 -5.29 12.26
N ARG A 86 15.10 -5.26 11.72
CA ARG A 86 14.88 -4.98 10.29
C ARG A 86 15.18 -3.51 10.02
N SER A 87 15.91 -3.24 8.94
CA SER A 87 16.26 -1.86 8.54
C SER A 87 15.34 -1.30 7.47
N VAL A 88 14.67 -2.18 6.70
CA VAL A 88 13.72 -1.80 5.65
C VAL A 88 12.46 -2.64 5.77
N VAL A 89 11.29 -2.03 5.66
CA VAL A 89 9.98 -2.70 5.65
C VAL A 89 9.12 -2.12 4.52
N VAL A 90 8.31 -2.95 3.88
CA VAL A 90 7.33 -2.52 2.88
C VAL A 90 6.00 -2.20 3.55
N ALA A 91 5.46 -1.01 3.30
CA ALA A 91 4.08 -0.66 3.57
C ALA A 91 3.24 -0.85 2.30
N ASP A 92 2.44 -1.92 2.26
CA ASP A 92 1.57 -2.22 1.12
C ASP A 92 0.27 -1.43 1.23
N GLY A 93 0.29 -0.27 0.64
CA GLY A 93 -0.80 0.69 0.60
C GLY A 93 -0.59 1.88 1.54
N LEU A 94 -1.22 2.95 1.18
CA LEU A 94 -1.47 4.16 1.93
C LEU A 94 -2.68 4.79 1.23
N TYR A 95 -3.82 4.85 1.91
CA TYR A 95 -5.06 5.02 1.18
C TYR A 95 -5.64 6.43 1.24
N SER A 96 -5.25 7.25 2.24
CA SER A 96 -5.82 8.57 2.39
C SER A 96 -4.76 9.67 2.50
N TRP A 97 -5.17 10.90 2.21
CA TRP A 97 -4.31 12.07 2.38
C TRP A 97 -3.91 12.28 3.86
N THR A 98 -4.84 12.02 4.78
CA THR A 98 -4.56 12.08 6.22
C THR A 98 -3.49 11.06 6.62
N GLU A 99 -3.58 9.84 6.13
CA GLU A 99 -2.58 8.79 6.39
C GLU A 99 -1.20 9.16 5.83
N TYR A 100 -1.15 9.76 4.63
CA TYR A 100 0.09 10.27 4.03
C TYR A 100 0.79 11.28 4.94
N LYS A 101 0.05 12.26 5.44
CA LYS A 101 0.61 13.29 6.33
C LYS A 101 1.20 12.69 7.61
N ILE A 102 0.49 11.75 8.24
CA ILE A 102 0.94 11.04 9.43
C ILE A 102 2.22 10.23 9.15
N PHE A 103 2.29 9.57 8.00
CA PHE A 103 3.49 8.82 7.60
C PHE A 103 4.70 9.74 7.39
N LYS A 104 4.53 10.84 6.67
CA LYS A 104 5.60 11.82 6.44
C LYS A 104 6.03 12.51 7.74
N GLU A 105 5.11 12.77 8.66
CA GLU A 105 5.44 13.30 9.99
C GLU A 105 6.31 12.32 10.80
N ARG A 106 5.98 11.01 10.78
CA ARG A 106 6.72 10.00 11.56
C ARG A 106 8.06 9.61 10.94
N PHE A 107 8.13 9.45 9.63
CA PHE A 107 9.30 8.89 8.96
C PHE A 107 10.11 9.90 8.13
N GLY A 108 9.53 11.05 7.74
CA GLY A 108 10.20 12.05 6.90
C GLY A 108 10.75 11.42 5.62
N ASP A 109 12.04 11.65 5.36
CA ASP A 109 12.76 11.12 4.20
C ASP A 109 13.07 9.62 4.31
N ASN A 110 12.84 9.00 5.46
CA ASN A 110 12.93 7.55 5.61
C ASN A 110 11.68 6.81 5.09
N ALA A 111 10.61 7.53 4.71
CA ALA A 111 9.48 6.98 3.97
C ALA A 111 9.61 7.32 2.49
N LEU A 112 10.02 6.33 1.69
CA LEU A 112 10.07 6.44 0.23
C LEU A 112 8.72 6.01 -0.35
N ILE A 113 7.94 6.96 -0.84
CA ILE A 113 6.60 6.73 -1.39
C ILE A 113 6.69 6.59 -2.90
N ILE A 114 6.32 5.42 -3.41
CA ILE A 114 6.36 5.10 -4.84
C ILE A 114 4.94 4.83 -5.34
N ALA A 115 4.49 5.66 -6.27
CA ALA A 115 3.22 5.46 -6.95
C ALA A 115 3.39 4.50 -8.14
N ILE A 116 2.53 3.48 -8.18
CA ILE A 116 2.37 2.64 -9.37
C ILE A 116 1.14 3.13 -10.12
N ALA A 117 1.35 3.64 -11.32
CA ALA A 117 0.31 4.19 -12.18
C ALA A 117 0.12 3.31 -13.41
N ALA A 118 -1.13 3.17 -13.86
CA ALA A 118 -1.46 2.56 -15.15
C ALA A 118 -2.69 3.26 -15.74
N PRO A 119 -2.82 3.35 -17.07
CA PRO A 119 -4.01 3.90 -17.71
C PRO A 119 -5.30 3.26 -17.19
N ARG A 120 -6.36 4.05 -17.07
CA ARG A 120 -7.64 3.58 -16.51
C ARG A 120 -8.15 2.34 -17.23
N ALA A 121 -8.14 2.33 -18.56
CA ALA A 121 -8.60 1.19 -19.35
C ALA A 121 -7.80 -0.09 -19.03
N VAL A 122 -6.47 0.02 -18.86
CA VAL A 122 -5.61 -1.11 -18.50
C VAL A 122 -5.95 -1.65 -17.12
N ARG A 123 -6.17 -0.76 -16.14
CA ARG A 123 -6.55 -1.14 -14.77
C ARG A 123 -7.90 -1.85 -14.74
N HIS A 124 -8.90 -1.32 -15.46
CA HIS A 124 -10.22 -1.90 -15.57
C HIS A 124 -10.17 -3.31 -16.20
N ALA A 125 -9.44 -3.47 -17.31
CA ALA A 125 -9.25 -4.77 -17.93
C ALA A 125 -8.60 -5.78 -16.98
N ARG A 126 -7.55 -5.39 -16.25
CA ARG A 126 -6.90 -6.26 -15.27
C ARG A 126 -7.83 -6.69 -14.12
N LEU A 127 -8.70 -5.78 -13.66
CA LEU A 127 -9.65 -6.08 -12.57
C LEU A 127 -10.79 -6.97 -13.04
N ALA A 128 -11.25 -6.80 -14.30
CA ALA A 128 -12.28 -7.65 -14.90
C ALA A 128 -11.81 -9.09 -15.12
N HIS A 129 -10.50 -9.30 -15.43
CA HIS A 129 -9.96 -10.62 -15.76
C HIS A 129 -9.17 -11.28 -14.62
N ARG A 130 -9.17 -10.70 -13.41
CA ARG A 130 -8.44 -11.32 -12.31
C ARG A 130 -9.08 -12.64 -11.88
N PRO A 131 -8.26 -13.67 -11.46
CA PRO A 131 -8.78 -14.99 -11.11
C PRO A 131 -9.71 -15.02 -9.90
N ILE A 132 -9.47 -14.09 -8.95
CA ILE A 132 -10.22 -14.05 -7.69
C ILE A 132 -10.99 -12.74 -7.60
N ARG A 133 -12.31 -12.82 -7.43
CA ARG A 133 -13.24 -11.68 -7.34
C ARG A 133 -13.07 -10.71 -8.52
N PRO A 134 -13.35 -11.14 -9.78
CA PRO A 134 -13.38 -10.22 -10.91
C PRO A 134 -14.43 -9.13 -10.64
N PHE A 135 -14.16 -7.93 -11.12
CA PHE A 135 -15.09 -6.81 -11.01
C PHE A 135 -15.72 -6.49 -12.36
N SER A 136 -16.99 -6.16 -12.35
CA SER A 136 -17.64 -5.47 -13.46
C SER A 136 -17.12 -4.03 -13.59
N GLU A 137 -17.32 -3.42 -14.75
CA GLU A 137 -16.90 -2.01 -14.96
C GLU A 137 -17.59 -1.06 -13.99
N ALA A 138 -18.87 -1.28 -13.69
CA ALA A 138 -19.62 -0.48 -12.73
C ALA A 138 -19.03 -0.58 -11.31
N GLU A 139 -18.65 -1.78 -10.86
CA GLU A 139 -18.03 -1.99 -9.56
C GLU A 139 -16.66 -1.34 -9.45
N VAL A 140 -15.84 -1.42 -10.52
CA VAL A 140 -14.53 -0.74 -10.54
C VAL A 140 -14.71 0.77 -10.45
N THR A 141 -15.63 1.33 -11.24
CA THR A 141 -15.91 2.77 -11.26
C THR A 141 -16.43 3.25 -9.91
N ALA A 142 -17.39 2.55 -9.32
CA ALA A 142 -17.92 2.89 -7.99
C ALA A 142 -16.83 2.85 -6.92
N ARG A 143 -15.94 1.86 -6.99
CA ARG A 143 -14.80 1.73 -6.08
C ARG A 143 -13.79 2.87 -6.25
N GLU A 144 -13.45 3.24 -7.48
CA GLU A 144 -12.54 4.37 -7.75
C GLU A 144 -13.10 5.67 -7.19
N TYR A 145 -14.38 5.94 -7.40
CA TYR A 145 -15.03 7.15 -6.87
C TYR A 145 -15.02 7.15 -5.35
N ALA A 146 -15.43 6.06 -4.71
CA ALA A 146 -15.40 5.94 -3.26
C ALA A 146 -13.99 6.13 -2.66
N GLU A 147 -12.94 5.64 -3.32
CA GLU A 147 -11.56 5.81 -2.87
C GLU A 147 -11.05 7.25 -3.09
N ILE A 148 -11.48 7.93 -4.15
CA ILE A 148 -11.07 9.31 -4.44
C ILE A 148 -11.86 10.29 -3.56
N GLU A 149 -13.18 10.19 -3.55
CA GLU A 149 -14.06 11.14 -2.85
C GLU A 149 -14.09 10.92 -1.33
N GLY A 150 -14.13 9.64 -0.91
CA GLY A 150 -14.31 9.29 0.50
C GLY A 150 -13.04 9.32 1.35
N ILE A 151 -11.88 9.08 0.75
CA ILE A 151 -10.60 9.00 1.47
C ILE A 151 -9.46 9.78 0.82
N GLU A 152 -9.75 10.55 -0.23
CA GLU A 152 -8.77 11.40 -0.92
C GLU A 152 -7.51 10.64 -1.40
N LYS A 153 -7.73 9.42 -1.93
CA LYS A 153 -6.63 8.53 -2.34
C LYS A 153 -5.72 9.11 -3.42
N GLY A 154 -6.21 10.07 -4.18
CA GLY A 154 -5.40 10.82 -5.14
C GLY A 154 -4.24 11.58 -4.51
N GLY A 155 -4.38 12.02 -3.25
CA GLY A 155 -3.36 12.78 -2.54
C GLY A 155 -2.02 12.04 -2.41
N PRO A 156 -1.96 10.85 -1.80
CA PRO A 156 -0.75 10.05 -1.70
C PRO A 156 -0.13 9.68 -3.05
N ILE A 157 -0.97 9.48 -4.08
CA ILE A 157 -0.49 9.15 -5.43
C ILE A 157 0.15 10.36 -6.09
N ALA A 158 -0.47 11.54 -5.99
CA ALA A 158 0.02 12.78 -6.57
C ALA A 158 1.30 13.30 -5.87
N ASN A 159 1.46 13.00 -4.57
CA ASN A 159 2.60 13.43 -3.76
C ASN A 159 3.62 12.32 -3.50
N ALA A 160 3.61 11.25 -4.31
CA ALA A 160 4.63 10.21 -4.24
C ALA A 160 6.00 10.78 -4.64
N ASP A 161 7.07 10.31 -3.98
CA ASP A 161 8.44 10.70 -4.28
C ASP A 161 8.86 10.24 -5.69
N HIS A 162 8.32 9.08 -6.14
CA HIS A 162 8.51 8.56 -7.50
C HIS A 162 7.21 7.98 -8.05
N THR A 163 7.07 8.02 -9.37
CA THR A 163 5.96 7.37 -10.09
C THR A 163 6.49 6.39 -11.14
N ILE A 164 6.06 5.14 -11.05
CA ILE A 164 6.34 4.10 -12.05
C ILE A 164 5.08 3.89 -12.90
N VAL A 165 5.18 4.19 -14.19
CA VAL A 165 4.11 3.88 -15.14
C VAL A 165 4.21 2.42 -15.54
N ASN A 166 3.16 1.66 -15.24
CA ASN A 166 3.01 0.23 -15.54
C ASN A 166 2.12 0.02 -16.76
N ASP A 167 2.64 0.40 -17.91
CA ASP A 167 2.01 0.30 -19.23
C ASP A 167 2.73 -0.68 -20.18
N THR A 168 3.76 -1.35 -19.69
CA THR A 168 4.58 -2.31 -20.42
C THR A 168 4.56 -3.68 -19.75
N THR A 169 5.70 -4.34 -19.56
CA THR A 169 5.80 -5.65 -18.93
C THR A 169 6.04 -5.54 -17.42
N PRO A 170 5.66 -6.56 -16.64
CA PRO A 170 5.97 -6.62 -15.21
C PRO A 170 7.47 -6.48 -14.94
N GLU A 171 8.33 -7.10 -15.75
CA GLU A 171 9.78 -7.07 -15.59
C GLU A 171 10.34 -5.65 -15.74
N ALA A 172 9.86 -4.89 -16.73
CA ALA A 172 10.26 -3.50 -16.92
C ALA A 172 9.82 -2.61 -15.75
N MET A 173 8.64 -2.86 -15.17
CA MET A 173 8.17 -2.17 -13.96
C MET A 173 9.05 -2.49 -12.76
N LEU A 174 9.40 -3.75 -12.56
CA LEU A 174 10.25 -4.19 -11.45
C LEU A 174 11.69 -3.66 -11.57
N ALA A 175 12.23 -3.60 -12.79
CA ALA A 175 13.55 -3.00 -13.03
C ALA A 175 13.57 -1.51 -12.65
N LYS A 176 12.52 -0.75 -12.98
CA LYS A 176 12.37 0.65 -12.54
C LYS A 176 12.29 0.76 -11.01
N LEU A 177 11.54 -0.13 -10.36
CA LEU A 177 11.46 -0.18 -8.89
C LEU A 177 12.84 -0.39 -8.27
N ASP A 178 13.59 -1.38 -8.75
CA ASP A 178 14.93 -1.69 -8.24
C ASP A 178 15.91 -0.52 -8.42
N ALA A 179 15.87 0.17 -9.56
CA ALA A 179 16.68 1.35 -9.81
C ALA A 179 16.37 2.49 -8.81
N ILE A 180 15.10 2.78 -8.58
CA ILE A 180 14.65 3.78 -7.59
C ILE A 180 15.13 3.42 -6.18
N LEU A 181 14.99 2.17 -5.78
CA LEU A 181 15.40 1.72 -4.44
C LEU A 181 16.91 1.79 -4.27
N GLN A 182 17.68 1.49 -5.30
CA GLN A 182 19.14 1.60 -5.29
C GLN A 182 19.58 3.06 -5.17
N GLU A 183 19.01 3.95 -5.99
CA GLU A 183 19.31 5.39 -5.98
C GLU A 183 18.98 6.03 -4.63
N ALA A 184 17.83 5.69 -4.05
CA ALA A 184 17.40 6.19 -2.76
C ALA A 184 18.12 5.51 -1.56
N GLY A 185 19.01 4.55 -1.80
CA GLY A 185 19.73 3.84 -0.74
C GLY A 185 18.84 2.90 0.10
N PHE A 186 17.73 2.40 -0.46
CA PHE A 186 16.82 1.43 0.15
C PHE A 186 17.17 -0.02 -0.26
N SER A 187 18.45 -0.30 -0.48
CA SER A 187 18.92 -1.63 -0.85
C SER A 187 18.53 -2.66 0.21
N SER A 188 18.05 -3.82 -0.24
CA SER A 188 17.88 -4.99 0.64
C SER A 188 19.20 -5.31 1.33
N PRO A 189 19.19 -5.78 2.60
CA PRO A 189 20.37 -6.43 3.12
C PRO A 189 20.68 -7.59 2.18
N THR A 190 21.87 -7.55 1.60
CA THR A 190 22.43 -8.69 0.86
C THR A 190 22.35 -9.89 1.79
N THR A 191 21.62 -10.92 1.41
CA THR A 191 21.60 -12.20 2.12
C THR A 191 23.05 -12.69 2.12
N ILE A 192 23.67 -12.72 3.31
CA ILE A 192 24.94 -13.41 3.54
C ILE A 192 24.63 -14.89 3.67
#